data_c7ece03e588da699e3567ff22f6dd7b8
#
_entry.id   c7ece03e588da699e3567ff22f6dd7b8
#
_cell.length_a   1.000
_cell.length_b   1.000
_cell.length_c   1.000
_cell.angle_alpha   90.00
_cell.angle_beta   90.00
_cell.angle_gamma   90.00
#
_symmetry.space_group_name_H-M   'P 1'
#
loop_
_entity.id
_entity.type
_entity.pdbx_description
1 polymer ?
#
loop_
_entity_poly.entity_id
_entity_poly.type
_entity_poly.pdbx_seq_one_letter_code
_entity_poly.pdbx_strand_id
1 'polypeptide(L)'
;MNKTFSFIIPIYNRPEEMKELLDSLCNQDTDVFEVVVVEDGSTNTSEKVVASFKDRLSISYFFKANSGPGASRNFGMKRAKGNYFIILDSDCVLPSGYLSAVESYLAHHKVDFFGGPDAADNSFSILQKAINFTMTSFLTTAGIRGSAKAMQKFEPRSFNMGISKEAFLSSGGFGRIHPGEDPDLSIRLWELGYVSSFIEKAFVFHKRRISWRLFFKQVHAFGSVRPILMKQYPKYAKPIFWLPTLFVLFVLLSVILGLLGFKWPLILLGGYFGLLFVSALIKEVSFFVALSVVPAFFIQMFAYGWGFLKTKIRLLQSNKPFEEMFPNLYFKKGDE
;
A
#
# COMPACT_ATOMS: atom_id res chain seq x y z
N MET A 1 -27.57 -8.40 8.55
CA MET A 1 -26.87 -9.70 8.69
C MET A 1 -25.66 -9.50 9.57
N ASN A 2 -25.42 -10.42 10.52
CA ASN A 2 -24.17 -10.39 11.31
C ASN A 2 -22.98 -10.58 10.38
N LYS A 3 -21.94 -9.75 10.54
CA LYS A 3 -20.70 -9.89 9.81
C LYS A 3 -19.86 -11.00 10.43
N THR A 4 -19.35 -11.89 9.60
CA THR A 4 -18.39 -12.93 9.95
C THR A 4 -17.09 -12.63 9.21
N PHE A 5 -15.98 -12.53 9.94
CA PHE A 5 -14.71 -12.03 9.39
C PHE A 5 -13.76 -13.17 9.02
N SER A 6 -13.08 -12.99 7.88
CA SER A 6 -11.99 -13.85 7.47
C SER A 6 -10.76 -12.99 7.16
N PHE A 7 -9.67 -13.21 7.88
CA PHE A 7 -8.38 -12.62 7.55
C PHE A 7 -7.75 -13.37 6.39
N ILE A 8 -7.40 -12.65 5.32
CA ILE A 8 -6.79 -13.21 4.10
C ILE A 8 -5.34 -12.74 4.00
N ILE A 9 -4.41 -13.69 4.10
CA ILE A 9 -2.98 -13.40 4.22
C ILE A 9 -2.21 -14.11 3.11
N PRO A 10 -1.87 -13.43 1.99
CA PRO A 10 -0.92 -13.95 1.02
C PRO A 10 0.49 -13.89 1.59
N ILE A 11 1.29 -14.92 1.35
CA ILE A 11 2.67 -14.97 1.82
C ILE A 11 3.61 -15.52 0.75
N TYR A 12 4.85 -15.00 0.72
CA TYR A 12 5.92 -15.48 -0.13
C TYR A 12 7.29 -15.34 0.54
N ASN A 13 7.90 -16.47 0.95
CA ASN A 13 9.24 -16.56 1.57
C ASN A 13 9.43 -15.69 2.83
N ARG A 14 8.45 -15.65 3.77
CA ARG A 14 8.48 -14.80 4.96
C ARG A 14 7.91 -15.48 6.21
N PRO A 15 8.40 -16.66 6.61
CA PRO A 15 7.83 -17.39 7.75
C PRO A 15 7.97 -16.64 9.09
N GLU A 16 9.02 -15.81 9.26
CA GLU A 16 9.24 -15.04 10.48
C GLU A 16 8.18 -13.94 10.64
N GLU A 17 7.91 -13.19 9.57
CA GLU A 17 6.87 -12.16 9.57
C GLU A 17 5.48 -12.79 9.78
N MET A 18 5.23 -13.96 9.16
CA MET A 18 3.98 -14.71 9.39
C MET A 18 3.78 -15.04 10.86
N LYS A 19 4.83 -15.46 11.57
CA LYS A 19 4.74 -15.77 13.01
C LYS A 19 4.30 -14.54 13.81
N GLU A 20 4.93 -13.38 13.58
CA GLU A 20 4.58 -12.14 14.28
C GLU A 20 3.14 -11.70 14.02
N LEU A 21 2.67 -11.81 12.76
CA LEU A 21 1.29 -11.51 12.41
C LEU A 21 0.31 -12.46 13.11
N LEU A 22 0.57 -13.80 13.11
CA LEU A 22 -0.29 -14.78 13.77
C LEU A 22 -0.30 -14.60 15.29
N ASP A 23 0.84 -14.28 15.92
CA ASP A 23 0.89 -13.93 17.34
C ASP A 23 0.01 -12.70 17.64
N SER A 24 0.00 -11.69 16.78
CA SER A 24 -0.85 -10.50 16.94
C SER A 24 -2.35 -10.82 16.74
N LEU A 25 -2.68 -11.77 15.89
CA LEU A 25 -4.06 -12.24 15.70
C LEU A 25 -4.55 -13.05 16.92
N CYS A 26 -3.68 -13.83 17.57
CA CYS A 26 -4.01 -14.51 18.82
C CYS A 26 -4.31 -13.54 19.99
N ASN A 27 -3.84 -12.29 19.90
CA ASN A 27 -4.01 -11.26 20.93
C ASN A 27 -5.17 -10.31 20.62
N GLN A 28 -6.03 -10.63 19.65
CA GLN A 28 -7.25 -9.85 19.44
C GLN A 28 -8.22 -10.00 20.61
N ASP A 29 -9.01 -8.98 20.85
CA ASP A 29 -10.02 -8.93 21.92
C ASP A 29 -11.31 -9.70 21.58
N THR A 30 -11.37 -10.32 20.40
CA THR A 30 -12.41 -11.26 19.96
C THR A 30 -11.77 -12.40 19.18
N ASP A 31 -12.33 -13.59 19.28
CA ASP A 31 -11.89 -14.83 18.61
C ASP A 31 -12.86 -15.29 17.50
N VAL A 32 -13.90 -14.52 17.24
CA VAL A 32 -14.93 -14.86 16.25
C VAL A 32 -14.51 -14.51 14.83
N PHE A 33 -13.42 -15.10 14.36
CA PHE A 33 -12.92 -14.97 12.99
C PHE A 33 -12.18 -16.22 12.53
N GLU A 34 -11.94 -16.33 11.23
CA GLU A 34 -11.02 -17.31 10.67
C GLU A 34 -9.82 -16.64 10.00
N VAL A 35 -8.75 -17.40 9.85
CA VAL A 35 -7.53 -16.97 9.13
C VAL A 35 -7.31 -17.89 7.93
N VAL A 36 -7.13 -17.30 6.76
CA VAL A 36 -6.84 -18.01 5.51
C VAL A 36 -5.46 -17.57 5.01
N VAL A 37 -4.48 -18.44 5.16
CA VAL A 37 -3.10 -18.22 4.69
C VAL A 37 -2.94 -18.85 3.32
N VAL A 38 -2.41 -18.06 2.37
CA VAL A 38 -2.15 -18.50 1.00
C VAL A 38 -0.66 -18.35 0.69
N GLU A 39 0.05 -19.46 0.68
CA GLU A 39 1.47 -19.53 0.32
C GLU A 39 1.63 -19.51 -1.20
N ASP A 40 2.26 -18.47 -1.73
CA ASP A 40 2.35 -18.17 -3.15
C ASP A 40 3.63 -18.71 -3.80
N GLY A 41 3.87 -20.03 -3.67
CA GLY A 41 5.02 -20.70 -4.31
C GLY A 41 6.35 -20.44 -3.61
N SER A 42 6.35 -20.30 -2.30
CA SER A 42 7.57 -20.11 -1.51
C SER A 42 8.50 -21.32 -1.56
N THR A 43 9.80 -21.07 -1.56
CA THR A 43 10.84 -22.06 -1.29
C THR A 43 11.11 -22.25 0.20
N ASN A 44 10.94 -21.17 0.99
CA ASN A 44 10.93 -21.19 2.45
C ASN A 44 9.50 -20.99 2.94
N THR A 45 8.79 -22.09 3.19
CA THR A 45 7.34 -22.07 3.48
C THR A 45 7.06 -21.74 4.94
N SER A 46 5.87 -21.18 5.17
CA SER A 46 5.33 -20.88 6.51
C SER A 46 4.51 -22.02 7.09
N GLU A 47 4.45 -23.18 6.44
CA GLU A 47 3.57 -24.29 6.82
C GLU A 47 3.76 -24.70 8.29
N LYS A 48 5.02 -24.90 8.73
CA LYS A 48 5.34 -25.28 10.12
C LYS A 48 4.92 -24.18 11.10
N VAL A 49 5.12 -22.91 10.74
CA VAL A 49 4.69 -21.78 11.56
C VAL A 49 3.17 -21.80 11.70
N VAL A 50 2.43 -21.89 10.59
CA VAL A 50 0.97 -21.92 10.60
C VAL A 50 0.44 -23.12 11.40
N ALA A 51 1.06 -24.30 11.25
CA ALA A 51 0.67 -25.50 11.99
C ALA A 51 0.73 -25.31 13.51
N SER A 52 1.70 -24.55 14.02
CA SER A 52 1.85 -24.29 15.47
C SER A 52 0.78 -23.35 16.06
N PHE A 53 -0.07 -22.75 15.24
CA PHE A 53 -1.16 -21.89 15.68
C PHE A 53 -2.56 -22.52 15.59
N LYS A 54 -2.68 -23.76 15.10
CA LYS A 54 -3.98 -24.41 14.86
C LYS A 54 -4.82 -24.59 16.12
N ASP A 55 -4.18 -24.75 17.28
CA ASP A 55 -4.88 -24.88 18.57
C ASP A 55 -5.36 -23.52 19.12
N ARG A 56 -4.86 -22.41 18.58
CA ARG A 56 -5.14 -21.04 19.04
C ARG A 56 -6.00 -20.24 18.08
N LEU A 57 -5.99 -20.59 16.78
CA LEU A 57 -6.68 -19.87 15.71
C LEU A 57 -7.45 -20.85 14.82
N SER A 58 -8.65 -20.46 14.39
CA SER A 58 -9.34 -21.11 13.28
C SER A 58 -8.62 -20.80 11.97
N ILE A 59 -7.59 -21.56 11.62
CA ILE A 59 -6.66 -21.25 10.54
C ILE A 59 -6.64 -22.33 9.45
N SER A 60 -6.70 -21.89 8.19
CA SER A 60 -6.53 -22.71 7.00
C SER A 60 -5.29 -22.28 6.23
N TYR A 61 -4.51 -23.25 5.75
CA TYR A 61 -3.29 -23.02 4.98
C TYR A 61 -3.43 -23.65 3.59
N PHE A 62 -3.11 -22.89 2.56
CA PHE A 62 -3.12 -23.33 1.17
C PHE A 62 -1.81 -22.96 0.50
N PHE A 63 -1.20 -23.94 -0.17
CA PHE A 63 -0.03 -23.74 -1.03
C PHE A 63 -0.45 -23.76 -2.49
N LYS A 64 0.07 -22.84 -3.31
CA LYS A 64 -0.14 -22.82 -4.75
C LYS A 64 1.11 -22.32 -5.49
N ALA A 65 1.19 -22.56 -6.80
CA ALA A 65 2.22 -21.98 -7.64
C ALA A 65 2.17 -20.45 -7.60
N ASN A 66 3.35 -19.79 -7.70
CA ASN A 66 3.44 -18.34 -7.64
C ASN A 66 2.67 -17.68 -8.79
N SER A 67 1.71 -16.84 -8.44
CA SER A 67 0.90 -16.06 -9.39
C SER A 67 0.70 -14.61 -8.95
N GLY A 68 1.39 -14.21 -7.88
CA GLY A 68 1.39 -12.86 -7.35
C GLY A 68 0.35 -12.60 -6.25
N PRO A 69 0.52 -11.47 -5.52
CA PRO A 69 -0.25 -11.19 -4.33
C PRO A 69 -1.75 -11.00 -4.61
N GLY A 70 -2.11 -10.36 -5.72
CA GLY A 70 -3.52 -10.16 -6.09
C GLY A 70 -4.26 -11.48 -6.32
N ALA A 71 -3.68 -12.40 -7.09
CA ALA A 71 -4.24 -13.73 -7.34
C ALA A 71 -4.33 -14.55 -6.04
N SER A 72 -3.32 -14.44 -5.16
CA SER A 72 -3.32 -15.14 -3.88
C SER A 72 -4.39 -14.61 -2.92
N ARG A 73 -4.62 -13.30 -2.89
CA ARG A 73 -5.74 -12.70 -2.14
C ARG A 73 -7.09 -13.20 -2.68
N ASN A 74 -7.27 -13.21 -4.01
CA ASN A 74 -8.48 -13.74 -4.64
C ASN A 74 -8.70 -15.23 -4.31
N PHE A 75 -7.64 -16.03 -4.36
CA PHE A 75 -7.68 -17.45 -4.03
C PHE A 75 -8.14 -17.68 -2.57
N GLY A 76 -7.62 -16.88 -1.63
CA GLY A 76 -8.00 -16.94 -0.23
C GLY A 76 -9.45 -16.51 -0.01
N MET A 77 -9.90 -15.38 -0.59
CA MET A 77 -11.28 -14.89 -0.47
C MET A 77 -12.32 -15.86 -1.05
N LYS A 78 -11.99 -16.57 -2.15
CA LYS A 78 -12.86 -17.62 -2.71
C LYS A 78 -13.08 -18.81 -1.77
N ARG A 79 -12.13 -19.07 -0.84
CA ARG A 79 -12.14 -20.21 0.10
C ARG A 79 -12.58 -19.85 1.50
N ALA A 80 -12.62 -18.57 1.80
CA ALA A 80 -13.04 -18.05 3.09
C ALA A 80 -14.53 -18.27 3.33
N LYS A 81 -14.88 -18.60 4.57
CA LYS A 81 -16.27 -18.87 5.02
C LYS A 81 -17.01 -17.59 5.41
N GLY A 82 -16.26 -16.56 5.83
CA GLY A 82 -16.82 -15.27 6.23
C GLY A 82 -17.54 -14.53 5.11
N ASN A 83 -18.29 -13.50 5.50
CA ASN A 83 -18.99 -12.61 4.57
C ASN A 83 -18.34 -11.23 4.49
N TYR A 84 -17.27 -11.01 5.25
CA TYR A 84 -16.43 -9.81 5.20
C TYR A 84 -14.96 -10.21 5.34
N PHE A 85 -14.16 -9.86 4.35
CA PHE A 85 -12.75 -10.24 4.26
C PHE A 85 -11.86 -9.08 4.73
N ILE A 86 -10.87 -9.37 5.57
CA ILE A 86 -9.83 -8.44 5.99
C ILE A 86 -8.51 -8.93 5.40
N ILE A 87 -7.98 -8.18 4.46
CA ILE A 87 -6.76 -8.50 3.73
C ILE A 87 -5.59 -7.82 4.46
N LEU A 88 -4.56 -8.61 4.76
CA LEU A 88 -3.33 -8.15 5.41
C LEU A 88 -2.12 -8.66 4.63
N ASP A 89 -1.06 -7.84 4.55
CA ASP A 89 0.25 -8.35 4.13
C ASP A 89 0.93 -9.04 5.32
N SER A 90 1.76 -10.04 5.06
CA SER A 90 2.42 -10.85 6.10
C SER A 90 3.37 -10.07 7.01
N ASP A 91 3.81 -8.87 6.59
CA ASP A 91 4.68 -7.97 7.33
C ASP A 91 3.92 -6.91 8.16
N CYS A 92 2.64 -7.19 8.45
CA CYS A 92 1.81 -6.39 9.35
C CYS A 92 1.72 -7.02 10.74
N VAL A 93 1.55 -6.18 11.77
CA VAL A 93 1.24 -6.57 13.14
C VAL A 93 0.04 -5.74 13.61
N LEU A 94 -0.95 -6.39 14.23
CA LEU A 94 -2.19 -5.75 14.64
C LEU A 94 -2.17 -5.36 16.11
N PRO A 95 -2.72 -4.20 16.49
CA PRO A 95 -3.06 -3.92 17.89
C PRO A 95 -4.22 -4.84 18.34
N SER A 96 -4.33 -5.13 19.64
CA SER A 96 -5.34 -6.03 20.19
C SER A 96 -6.79 -5.62 19.90
N GLY A 97 -7.08 -4.32 19.85
CA GLY A 97 -8.41 -3.78 19.58
C GLY A 97 -8.71 -3.54 18.07
N TYR A 98 -7.94 -4.12 17.15
CA TYR A 98 -8.14 -3.89 15.72
C TYR A 98 -9.52 -4.37 15.26
N LEU A 99 -9.87 -5.62 15.55
CA LEU A 99 -11.11 -6.21 15.06
C LEU A 99 -12.33 -5.57 15.71
N SER A 100 -12.32 -5.29 17.01
CA SER A 100 -13.39 -4.54 17.69
C SER A 100 -13.60 -3.15 17.11
N ALA A 101 -12.52 -2.46 16.72
CA ALA A 101 -12.63 -1.15 16.06
C ALA A 101 -13.30 -1.27 14.69
N VAL A 102 -12.99 -2.31 13.91
CA VAL A 102 -13.64 -2.61 12.63
C VAL A 102 -15.12 -2.94 12.85
N GLU A 103 -15.43 -3.85 13.76
CA GLU A 103 -16.81 -4.26 14.08
C GLU A 103 -17.68 -3.08 14.51
N SER A 104 -17.18 -2.29 15.47
CA SER A 104 -17.87 -1.10 15.96
C SER A 104 -18.14 -0.09 14.83
N TYR A 105 -17.17 0.15 13.96
CA TYR A 105 -17.37 1.07 12.85
C TYR A 105 -18.42 0.55 11.84
N LEU A 106 -18.30 -0.71 11.44
CA LEU A 106 -19.19 -1.34 10.47
C LEU A 106 -20.62 -1.58 11.00
N ALA A 107 -20.81 -1.57 12.33
CA ALA A 107 -22.16 -1.64 12.94
C ALA A 107 -22.95 -0.33 12.73
N HIS A 108 -22.27 0.82 12.68
CA HIS A 108 -22.88 2.14 12.62
C HIS A 108 -22.82 2.78 11.21
N HIS A 109 -22.04 2.20 10.29
CA HIS A 109 -21.83 2.78 8.97
C HIS A 109 -22.04 1.71 7.88
N LYS A 110 -22.75 2.08 6.81
CA LYS A 110 -22.82 1.23 5.61
C LYS A 110 -21.55 1.40 4.81
N VAL A 111 -20.68 0.39 4.87
CA VAL A 111 -19.37 0.37 4.21
C VAL A 111 -19.17 -0.98 3.55
N ASP A 112 -18.79 -0.95 2.28
CA ASP A 112 -18.58 -2.16 1.48
C ASP A 112 -17.11 -2.56 1.43
N PHE A 113 -16.22 -1.57 1.50
CA PHE A 113 -14.78 -1.79 1.61
C PHE A 113 -14.11 -0.65 2.38
N PHE A 114 -13.07 -0.97 3.15
CA PHE A 114 -12.38 0.02 3.97
C PHE A 114 -10.87 -0.17 3.95
N GLY A 115 -10.16 0.82 4.43
CA GLY A 115 -8.77 0.71 4.83
C GLY A 115 -8.52 1.46 6.12
N GLY A 116 -7.44 1.08 6.78
CA GLY A 116 -6.94 1.76 7.97
C GLY A 116 -5.53 2.34 7.74
N PRO A 117 -5.04 3.17 8.68
CA PRO A 117 -3.71 3.73 8.59
C PRO A 117 -2.63 2.68 8.82
N ASP A 118 -1.45 2.95 8.29
CA ASP A 118 -0.22 2.27 8.66
C ASP A 118 0.52 3.12 9.71
N ALA A 119 0.90 2.50 10.82
CA ALA A 119 1.68 3.11 11.88
C ALA A 119 3.14 2.66 11.81
N ALA A 120 4.04 3.52 12.31
CA ALA A 120 5.41 3.13 12.54
C ALA A 120 5.51 2.42 13.89
N ASP A 121 6.19 1.28 13.91
CA ASP A 121 6.56 0.62 15.16
C ASP A 121 7.77 1.31 15.80
N ASN A 122 7.86 1.27 17.13
CA ASN A 122 8.99 1.84 17.88
C ASN A 122 10.33 1.19 17.51
N SER A 123 10.32 -0.08 17.09
CA SER A 123 11.50 -0.85 16.68
C SER A 123 12.05 -0.42 15.30
N PHE A 124 11.35 0.45 14.56
CA PHE A 124 11.81 0.88 13.24
C PHE A 124 13.19 1.54 13.30
N SER A 125 14.07 1.12 12.39
CA SER A 125 15.36 1.75 12.18
C SER A 125 15.23 3.22 11.72
N ILE A 126 16.31 3.99 11.83
CA ILE A 126 16.37 5.38 11.34
C ILE A 126 15.86 5.48 9.89
N LEU A 127 16.30 4.56 9.03
CA LEU A 127 15.89 4.51 7.63
C LEU A 127 14.37 4.27 7.48
N GLN A 128 13.84 3.30 8.22
CA GLN A 128 12.40 2.97 8.15
C GLN A 128 11.53 4.13 8.66
N LYS A 129 11.97 4.82 9.74
CA LYS A 129 11.29 6.04 10.24
C LYS A 129 11.32 7.18 9.22
N ALA A 130 12.47 7.41 8.57
CA ALA A 130 12.59 8.41 7.52
C ALA A 130 11.71 8.11 6.30
N ILE A 131 11.68 6.86 5.83
CA ILE A 131 10.79 6.41 4.75
C ILE A 131 9.33 6.57 5.18
N ASN A 132 8.97 6.15 6.40
CA ASN A 132 7.60 6.30 6.91
C ASN A 132 7.17 7.76 6.92
N PHE A 133 7.99 8.66 7.50
CA PHE A 133 7.72 10.10 7.48
C PHE A 133 7.48 10.61 6.06
N THR A 134 8.37 10.25 5.13
CA THR A 134 8.29 10.70 3.74
C THR A 134 7.04 10.18 3.03
N MET A 135 6.57 8.98 3.35
CA MET A 135 5.38 8.38 2.74
C MET A 135 4.06 8.84 3.37
N THR A 136 4.06 9.41 4.57
CA THR A 136 2.84 9.75 5.32
C THR A 136 2.66 11.24 5.62
N SER A 137 3.74 12.05 5.58
CA SER A 137 3.68 13.48 5.86
C SER A 137 2.87 14.24 4.80
N PHE A 138 2.10 15.23 5.25
CA PHE A 138 1.40 16.16 4.36
C PHE A 138 2.37 16.92 3.44
N LEU A 139 3.51 17.35 3.95
CA LEU A 139 4.52 18.08 3.18
C LEU A 139 5.09 17.29 2.01
N THR A 140 5.10 15.97 2.10
CA THR A 140 5.72 15.09 1.10
C THR A 140 4.73 14.41 0.17
N THR A 141 3.46 14.29 0.60
CA THR A 141 2.42 13.56 -0.14
C THR A 141 1.21 14.44 -0.48
N ALA A 142 1.20 15.71 -0.06
CA ALA A 142 0.07 16.64 -0.20
C ALA A 142 -1.26 16.02 0.32
N GLY A 143 -1.17 15.19 1.37
CA GLY A 143 -2.34 14.59 2.01
C GLY A 143 -2.96 13.39 1.29
N ILE A 144 -2.35 12.90 0.18
CA ILE A 144 -2.85 11.70 -0.53
C ILE A 144 -2.84 10.45 0.38
N ARG A 145 -1.92 10.41 1.35
CA ARG A 145 -1.80 9.33 2.33
C ARG A 145 -1.96 9.90 3.73
N GLY A 146 -2.94 9.43 4.48
CA GLY A 146 -3.04 9.72 5.92
C GLY A 146 -4.05 10.81 6.33
N SER A 147 -4.89 11.35 5.45
CA SER A 147 -5.95 12.27 5.84
C SER A 147 -7.33 11.78 5.40
N ALA A 148 -8.13 11.34 6.35
CA ALA A 148 -9.54 10.96 6.13
C ALA A 148 -10.42 12.16 5.71
N LYS A 149 -10.00 13.39 6.01
CA LYS A 149 -10.81 14.62 5.81
C LYS A 149 -10.79 15.15 4.37
N ALA A 150 -9.85 14.72 3.54
CA ALA A 150 -9.62 15.36 2.24
C ALA A 150 -10.29 14.69 1.04
N MET A 151 -10.92 13.51 1.18
CA MET A 151 -11.41 12.75 0.02
C MET A 151 -12.78 12.14 0.29
N GLN A 152 -13.76 12.50 -0.53
CA GLN A 152 -15.09 11.83 -0.57
C GLN A 152 -15.01 10.32 -0.87
N LYS A 153 -13.87 9.84 -1.41
CA LYS A 153 -13.61 8.44 -1.72
C LYS A 153 -12.21 8.07 -1.24
N PHE A 154 -12.13 7.23 -0.23
CA PHE A 154 -10.87 6.70 0.29
C PHE A 154 -10.42 5.49 -0.54
N GLU A 155 -9.16 5.44 -0.95
CA GLU A 155 -8.52 4.35 -1.71
C GLU A 155 -7.75 3.43 -0.74
N PRO A 156 -8.35 2.32 -0.28
CA PRO A 156 -7.69 1.36 0.61
C PRO A 156 -6.43 0.76 0.01
N ARG A 157 -5.54 0.30 0.88
CA ARG A 157 -4.32 -0.43 0.50
C ARG A 157 -4.41 -1.86 0.99
N SER A 158 -4.02 -2.80 0.16
CA SER A 158 -4.18 -4.23 0.42
C SER A 158 -3.42 -4.76 1.64
N PHE A 159 -2.43 -4.02 2.16
CA PHE A 159 -1.80 -4.38 3.42
C PHE A 159 -2.73 -4.23 4.64
N ASN A 160 -3.82 -3.46 4.51
CA ASN A 160 -4.85 -3.25 5.52
C ASN A 160 -6.16 -2.83 4.84
N MET A 161 -6.86 -3.80 4.25
CA MET A 161 -8.08 -3.56 3.48
C MET A 161 -9.17 -4.54 3.89
N GLY A 162 -10.34 -4.01 4.23
CA GLY A 162 -11.56 -4.83 4.38
C GLY A 162 -12.43 -4.73 3.14
N ILE A 163 -13.10 -5.82 2.76
CA ILE A 163 -14.05 -5.89 1.64
C ILE A 163 -15.17 -6.88 1.92
N SER A 164 -16.42 -6.50 1.65
CA SER A 164 -17.54 -7.40 1.75
C SER A 164 -17.48 -8.49 0.66
N LYS A 165 -17.99 -9.68 0.97
CA LYS A 165 -18.05 -10.79 0.01
C LYS A 165 -18.83 -10.42 -1.25
N GLU A 166 -19.90 -9.64 -1.11
CA GLU A 166 -20.68 -9.13 -2.23
C GLU A 166 -19.85 -8.26 -3.16
N ALA A 167 -19.12 -7.26 -2.60
CA ALA A 167 -18.25 -6.37 -3.35
C ALA A 167 -17.10 -7.13 -4.04
N PHE A 168 -16.52 -8.13 -3.36
CA PHE A 168 -15.51 -9.02 -3.96
C PHE A 168 -16.05 -9.77 -5.16
N LEU A 169 -17.21 -10.45 -5.02
CA LEU A 169 -17.80 -11.25 -6.10
C LEU A 169 -18.21 -10.39 -7.30
N SER A 170 -18.82 -9.22 -7.04
CA SER A 170 -19.26 -8.30 -8.09
C SER A 170 -18.11 -7.67 -8.86
N SER A 171 -16.98 -7.39 -8.19
CA SER A 171 -15.81 -6.77 -8.82
C SER A 171 -14.87 -7.77 -9.52
N GLY A 172 -14.99 -9.08 -9.20
CA GLY A 172 -14.04 -10.11 -9.61
C GLY A 172 -12.70 -10.08 -8.84
N GLY A 173 -12.61 -9.23 -7.79
CA GLY A 173 -11.41 -9.13 -6.94
C GLY A 173 -10.24 -8.38 -7.57
N PHE A 174 -9.03 -8.67 -7.11
CA PHE A 174 -7.79 -8.01 -7.58
C PHE A 174 -7.45 -8.38 -9.03
N GLY A 175 -7.02 -7.38 -9.80
CA GLY A 175 -6.47 -7.58 -11.15
C GLY A 175 -5.03 -8.09 -11.14
N ARG A 176 -4.46 -8.29 -12.36
CA ARG A 176 -3.10 -8.82 -12.54
C ARG A 176 -2.01 -7.75 -12.50
N ILE A 177 -2.37 -6.48 -12.53
CA ILE A 177 -1.40 -5.37 -12.46
C ILE A 177 -0.76 -5.32 -11.07
N HIS A 178 0.57 -5.21 -11.00
CA HIS A 178 1.31 -5.11 -9.73
C HIS A 178 2.60 -4.27 -9.92
N PRO A 179 2.83 -3.28 -9.03
CA PRO A 179 1.90 -2.75 -8.05
C PRO A 179 0.76 -1.99 -8.74
N GLY A 180 -0.34 -1.76 -8.04
CA GLY A 180 -1.47 -0.98 -8.57
C GLY A 180 -2.79 -1.75 -8.57
N GLU A 181 -2.76 -2.99 -8.09
CA GLU A 181 -3.94 -3.82 -7.88
C GLU A 181 -4.96 -3.19 -6.91
N ASP A 182 -4.48 -2.44 -5.89
CA ASP A 182 -5.33 -1.77 -4.91
C ASP A 182 -6.15 -0.63 -5.52
N PRO A 183 -5.53 0.38 -6.18
CA PRO A 183 -6.27 1.44 -6.84
C PRO A 183 -7.15 0.92 -7.99
N ASP A 184 -6.70 -0.10 -8.74
CA ASP A 184 -7.50 -0.73 -9.78
C ASP A 184 -8.80 -1.32 -9.20
N LEU A 185 -8.70 -2.13 -8.15
CA LEU A 185 -9.86 -2.70 -7.46
C LEU A 185 -10.75 -1.61 -6.87
N SER A 186 -10.18 -0.62 -6.19
CA SER A 186 -10.94 0.47 -5.58
C SER A 186 -11.75 1.26 -6.61
N ILE A 187 -11.16 1.55 -7.77
CA ILE A 187 -11.86 2.26 -8.86
C ILE A 187 -13.02 1.42 -9.39
N ARG A 188 -12.80 0.12 -9.67
CA ARG A 188 -13.88 -0.78 -10.13
C ARG A 188 -15.02 -0.89 -9.13
N LEU A 189 -14.71 -0.97 -7.84
CA LEU A 189 -15.71 -0.97 -6.78
C LEU A 189 -16.53 0.33 -6.76
N TRP A 190 -15.90 1.49 -6.90
CA TRP A 190 -16.61 2.76 -6.98
C TRP A 190 -17.49 2.89 -8.23
N GLU A 191 -17.06 2.33 -9.36
CA GLU A 191 -17.88 2.30 -10.60
C GLU A 191 -19.10 1.39 -10.46
N LEU A 192 -19.00 0.34 -9.65
CA LEU A 192 -20.11 -0.53 -9.27
C LEU A 192 -21.02 0.08 -8.17
N GLY A 193 -20.69 1.27 -7.66
CA GLY A 193 -21.50 1.98 -6.66
C GLY A 193 -21.19 1.62 -5.21
N TYR A 194 -20.16 0.80 -4.94
CA TYR A 194 -19.75 0.44 -3.58
C TYR A 194 -19.10 1.61 -2.84
N VAL A 195 -19.29 1.64 -1.52
CA VAL A 195 -18.86 2.73 -0.64
C VAL A 195 -17.59 2.34 0.10
N SER A 196 -16.54 3.16 -0.07
CA SER A 196 -15.29 3.01 0.71
C SER A 196 -15.29 3.90 1.95
N SER A 197 -14.52 3.49 2.97
CA SER A 197 -14.29 4.28 4.17
C SER A 197 -12.87 4.15 4.70
N PHE A 198 -12.46 5.13 5.50
CA PHE A 198 -11.22 5.09 6.28
C PHE A 198 -11.58 4.86 7.76
N ILE A 199 -11.06 3.80 8.35
CA ILE A 199 -11.27 3.48 9.77
C ILE A 199 -9.99 3.80 10.52
N GLU A 200 -9.94 4.98 11.14
CA GLU A 200 -8.74 5.48 11.81
C GLU A 200 -8.22 4.54 12.92
N LYS A 201 -9.13 3.92 13.67
CA LYS A 201 -8.80 3.00 14.76
C LYS A 201 -8.36 1.61 14.28
N ALA A 202 -8.63 1.24 13.02
CA ALA A 202 -8.19 -0.02 12.42
C ALA A 202 -6.79 0.15 11.80
N PHE A 203 -5.81 0.58 12.59
CA PHE A 203 -4.43 0.74 12.13
C PHE A 203 -3.64 -0.56 12.27
N VAL A 204 -2.58 -0.70 11.45
CA VAL A 204 -1.62 -1.79 11.54
C VAL A 204 -0.20 -1.24 11.62
N PHE A 205 0.68 -1.93 12.33
CA PHE A 205 2.12 -1.68 12.26
C PHE A 205 2.66 -2.39 11.02
N HIS A 206 3.04 -1.63 10.01
CA HIS A 206 3.48 -2.19 8.73
C HIS A 206 4.98 -1.96 8.54
N LYS A 207 5.76 -3.02 8.41
CA LYS A 207 7.22 -2.94 8.26
C LYS A 207 7.61 -2.25 6.97
N ARG A 208 8.40 -1.17 7.07
CA ARG A 208 8.90 -0.42 5.93
C ARG A 208 10.12 -1.10 5.30
N ARG A 209 10.45 -0.72 4.06
CA ARG A 209 11.63 -1.19 3.35
C ARG A 209 12.92 -0.88 4.14
N ILE A 210 13.85 -1.82 4.13
CA ILE A 210 15.08 -1.79 4.93
C ILE A 210 16.29 -1.25 4.16
N SER A 211 16.12 -0.81 2.90
CA SER A 211 17.22 -0.20 2.13
C SER A 211 16.71 0.85 1.13
N TRP A 212 17.58 1.83 0.83
CA TRP A 212 17.32 2.85 -0.18
C TRP A 212 17.00 2.26 -1.56
N ARG A 213 17.70 1.19 -1.95
CA ARG A 213 17.51 0.50 -3.23
C ARG A 213 16.10 -0.11 -3.33
N LEU A 214 15.65 -0.77 -2.27
CA LEU A 214 14.29 -1.35 -2.23
C LEU A 214 13.22 -0.27 -2.23
N PHE A 215 13.45 0.82 -1.49
CA PHE A 215 12.55 1.97 -1.49
C PHE A 215 12.46 2.62 -2.88
N PHE A 216 13.60 2.86 -3.54
CA PHE A 216 13.63 3.37 -4.92
C PHE A 216 12.83 2.48 -5.87
N LYS A 217 13.07 1.16 -5.86
CA LYS A 217 12.35 0.20 -6.71
C LYS A 217 10.84 0.26 -6.49
N GLN A 218 10.41 0.28 -5.23
CA GLN A 218 9.00 0.35 -4.86
C GLN A 218 8.34 1.63 -5.40
N VAL A 219 8.96 2.77 -5.14
CA VAL A 219 8.39 4.07 -5.54
C VAL A 219 8.42 4.26 -7.06
N HIS A 220 9.49 3.79 -7.73
CA HIS A 220 9.58 3.77 -9.19
C HIS A 220 8.43 2.95 -9.81
N ALA A 221 8.14 1.77 -9.25
CA ALA A 221 7.05 0.94 -9.73
C ALA A 221 5.68 1.62 -9.53
N PHE A 222 5.45 2.31 -8.39
CA PHE A 222 4.25 3.12 -8.18
C PHE A 222 4.10 4.24 -9.21
N GLY A 223 5.20 4.93 -9.53
CA GLY A 223 5.22 5.95 -10.59
C GLY A 223 4.91 5.35 -11.96
N SER A 224 5.46 4.19 -12.27
CA SER A 224 5.28 3.52 -13.56
C SER A 224 3.83 3.06 -13.80
N VAL A 225 3.15 2.59 -12.77
CA VAL A 225 1.76 2.11 -12.88
C VAL A 225 0.76 3.26 -13.03
N ARG A 226 1.00 4.39 -12.39
CA ARG A 226 -0.01 5.46 -12.31
C ARG A 226 -0.48 5.99 -13.69
N PRO A 227 0.37 6.21 -14.70
CA PRO A 227 -0.10 6.62 -16.03
C PRO A 227 -0.96 5.58 -16.74
N ILE A 228 -0.74 4.28 -16.47
CA ILE A 228 -1.56 3.18 -17.00
C ILE A 228 -2.97 3.30 -16.43
N LEU A 229 -3.10 3.39 -15.10
CA LEU A 229 -4.39 3.55 -14.43
C LEU A 229 -5.10 4.86 -14.84
N MET A 230 -4.36 5.96 -15.03
CA MET A 230 -4.93 7.21 -15.53
C MET A 230 -5.46 7.09 -16.96
N LYS A 231 -4.84 6.28 -17.82
CA LYS A 231 -5.31 6.02 -19.19
C LYS A 231 -6.50 5.06 -19.18
N GLN A 232 -6.48 4.06 -18.30
CA GLN A 232 -7.56 3.07 -18.15
C GLN A 232 -8.82 3.68 -17.51
N TYR A 233 -8.63 4.59 -16.54
CA TYR A 233 -9.69 5.24 -15.78
C TYR A 233 -9.57 6.77 -15.81
N PRO A 234 -9.87 7.44 -16.96
CA PRO A 234 -9.66 8.88 -17.09
C PRO A 234 -10.43 9.73 -16.07
N LYS A 235 -11.62 9.28 -15.67
CA LYS A 235 -12.46 9.92 -14.65
C LYS A 235 -11.78 10.05 -13.27
N TYR A 236 -10.84 9.15 -12.97
CA TYR A 236 -10.10 9.10 -11.71
C TYR A 236 -8.67 9.62 -11.83
N ALA A 237 -8.31 10.16 -13.01
CA ALA A 237 -7.02 10.80 -13.21
C ALA A 237 -6.96 12.11 -12.41
N LYS A 238 -5.95 12.23 -11.53
CA LYS A 238 -5.76 13.42 -10.68
C LYS A 238 -4.49 14.16 -11.10
N PRO A 239 -4.52 15.50 -11.27
CA PRO A 239 -3.33 16.29 -11.60
C PRO A 239 -2.18 16.13 -10.61
N ILE A 240 -2.50 15.88 -9.34
CA ILE A 240 -1.53 15.71 -8.26
C ILE A 240 -0.50 14.60 -8.53
N PHE A 241 -0.82 13.60 -9.36
CA PHE A 241 0.12 12.54 -9.73
C PHE A 241 1.28 13.02 -10.61
N TRP A 242 1.19 14.24 -11.17
CA TRP A 242 2.27 14.87 -11.90
C TRP A 242 3.29 15.57 -10.98
N LEU A 243 2.92 15.87 -9.73
CA LEU A 243 3.77 16.65 -8.83
C LEU A 243 5.21 16.10 -8.70
N PRO A 244 5.44 14.78 -8.55
CA PRO A 244 6.81 14.29 -8.47
C PRO A 244 7.63 14.55 -9.74
N THR A 245 7.01 14.41 -10.92
CA THR A 245 7.66 14.72 -12.20
C THR A 245 7.97 16.21 -12.32
N LEU A 246 7.01 17.07 -11.98
CA LEU A 246 7.18 18.53 -11.99
C LEU A 246 8.24 18.99 -10.98
N PHE A 247 8.30 18.36 -9.82
CA PHE A 247 9.33 18.61 -8.83
C PHE A 247 10.73 18.31 -9.38
N VAL A 248 10.92 17.16 -10.03
CA VAL A 248 12.20 16.80 -10.65
C VAL A 248 12.60 17.83 -11.72
N LEU A 249 11.66 18.21 -12.58
CA LEU A 249 11.89 19.25 -13.60
C LEU A 249 12.25 20.60 -12.97
N PHE A 250 11.56 20.97 -11.88
CA PHE A 250 11.86 22.20 -11.15
C PHE A 250 13.26 22.18 -10.52
N VAL A 251 13.69 21.04 -9.95
CA VAL A 251 15.04 20.87 -9.42
C VAL A 251 16.08 21.05 -10.53
N LEU A 252 15.90 20.38 -11.67
CA LEU A 252 16.82 20.51 -12.82
C LEU A 252 16.90 21.95 -13.32
N LEU A 253 15.74 22.60 -13.49
CA LEU A 253 15.67 24.00 -13.90
C LEU A 253 16.35 24.93 -12.87
N SER A 254 16.14 24.67 -11.57
CA SER A 254 16.75 25.46 -10.50
C SER A 254 18.29 25.40 -10.53
N VAL A 255 18.85 24.22 -10.81
CA VAL A 255 20.29 24.05 -10.97
C VAL A 255 20.80 24.82 -12.19
N ILE A 256 20.14 24.70 -13.34
CA ILE A 256 20.51 25.43 -14.58
C ILE A 256 20.46 26.94 -14.34
N LEU A 257 19.37 27.46 -13.78
CA LEU A 257 19.22 28.88 -13.48
C LEU A 257 20.28 29.38 -12.46
N GLY A 258 20.59 28.55 -11.45
CA GLY A 258 21.63 28.83 -10.48
C GLY A 258 23.03 28.99 -11.12
N LEU A 259 23.36 28.13 -12.08
CA LEU A 259 24.59 28.22 -12.87
C LEU A 259 24.64 29.48 -13.77
N LEU A 260 23.47 29.97 -14.20
CA LEU A 260 23.33 31.23 -14.94
C LEU A 260 23.27 32.47 -14.02
N GLY A 261 23.47 32.33 -12.71
CA GLY A 261 23.47 33.44 -11.74
C GLY A 261 22.12 33.71 -11.05
N PHE A 262 21.01 33.04 -11.47
CA PHE A 262 19.70 33.21 -10.87
C PHE A 262 19.51 32.25 -9.67
N LYS A 263 19.85 32.68 -8.46
CA LYS A 263 19.89 31.81 -7.26
C LYS A 263 18.53 31.58 -6.58
N TRP A 264 17.50 32.35 -6.92
CA TRP A 264 16.20 32.29 -6.26
C TRP A 264 15.56 30.89 -6.20
N PRO A 265 15.52 30.09 -7.29
CA PRO A 265 14.91 28.77 -7.22
C PRO A 265 15.67 27.81 -6.28
N LEU A 266 17.00 27.96 -6.20
CA LEU A 266 17.82 27.17 -5.24
C LEU A 266 17.56 27.57 -3.80
N ILE A 267 17.34 28.87 -3.52
CA ILE A 267 16.97 29.36 -2.19
C ILE A 267 15.61 28.81 -1.77
N LEU A 268 14.63 28.77 -2.68
CA LEU A 268 13.30 28.18 -2.43
C LEU A 268 13.40 26.68 -2.12
N LEU A 269 14.21 25.95 -2.89
CA LEU A 269 14.47 24.52 -2.63
C LEU A 269 15.13 24.33 -1.26
N GLY A 270 16.15 25.12 -0.94
CA GLY A 270 16.80 25.09 0.37
C GLY A 270 15.84 25.36 1.52
N GLY A 271 14.99 26.36 1.39
CA GLY A 271 13.93 26.67 2.35
C GLY A 271 12.92 25.53 2.53
N TYR A 272 12.49 24.91 1.44
CA TYR A 272 11.61 23.74 1.48
C TYR A 272 12.27 22.55 2.19
N PHE A 273 13.53 22.25 1.88
CA PHE A 273 14.26 21.17 2.57
C PHE A 273 14.52 21.48 4.04
N GLY A 274 14.76 22.76 4.38
CA GLY A 274 14.85 23.21 5.76
C GLY A 274 13.54 22.99 6.51
N LEU A 275 12.42 23.35 5.91
CA LEU A 275 11.07 23.13 6.48
C LEU A 275 10.79 21.62 6.66
N LEU A 276 11.15 20.80 5.68
CA LEU A 276 10.99 19.36 5.74
C LEU A 276 11.82 18.75 6.88
N PHE A 277 13.08 19.17 7.02
CA PHE A 277 13.97 18.74 8.08
C PHE A 277 13.42 19.11 9.47
N VAL A 278 13.02 20.38 9.66
CA VAL A 278 12.47 20.86 10.93
C VAL A 278 11.16 20.13 11.29
N SER A 279 10.27 19.94 10.31
CA SER A 279 9.04 19.18 10.52
C SER A 279 9.30 17.72 10.93
N ALA A 280 10.28 17.08 10.31
CA ALA A 280 10.69 15.74 10.67
C ALA A 280 11.35 15.68 12.05
N LEU A 281 12.19 16.67 12.39
CA LEU A 281 12.83 16.77 13.70
C LEU A 281 11.81 16.90 14.83
N ILE A 282 10.77 17.73 14.63
CA ILE A 282 9.69 17.92 15.61
C ILE A 282 8.88 16.64 15.78
N LYS A 283 8.53 15.97 14.68
CA LYS A 283 7.65 14.77 14.71
C LYS A 283 8.36 13.53 15.23
N GLU A 284 9.56 13.26 14.77
CA GLU A 284 10.31 12.02 15.07
C GLU A 284 11.27 12.16 16.25
N VAL A 285 11.46 13.39 16.76
CA VAL A 285 12.35 13.73 17.89
C VAL A 285 13.76 13.14 17.74
N SER A 286 14.25 13.05 16.50
CA SER A 286 15.54 12.45 16.17
C SER A 286 16.22 13.21 15.03
N PHE A 287 17.40 13.76 15.32
CA PHE A 287 18.23 14.45 14.32
C PHE A 287 18.61 13.56 13.13
N PHE A 288 19.00 12.30 13.39
CA PHE A 288 19.41 11.37 12.34
C PHE A 288 18.23 10.94 11.46
N VAL A 289 17.04 10.80 12.02
CA VAL A 289 15.81 10.55 11.23
C VAL A 289 15.50 11.76 10.36
N ALA A 290 15.50 12.98 10.93
CA ALA A 290 15.25 14.20 10.18
C ALA A 290 16.23 14.42 9.03
N LEU A 291 17.53 14.16 9.27
CA LEU A 291 18.57 14.21 8.24
C LEU A 291 18.32 13.19 7.13
N SER A 292 17.85 11.98 7.48
CA SER A 292 17.56 10.89 6.53
C SER A 292 16.27 11.13 5.74
N VAL A 293 15.35 11.98 6.22
CA VAL A 293 14.11 12.34 5.50
C VAL A 293 14.42 13.08 4.19
N VAL A 294 15.43 13.93 4.16
CA VAL A 294 15.81 14.70 2.96
C VAL A 294 16.16 13.76 1.78
N PRO A 295 17.13 12.84 1.90
CA PRO A 295 17.39 11.88 0.82
C PRO A 295 16.22 10.94 0.55
N ALA A 296 15.43 10.55 1.57
CA ALA A 296 14.23 9.74 1.35
C ALA A 296 13.23 10.46 0.45
N PHE A 297 12.99 11.75 0.70
CA PHE A 297 12.10 12.57 -0.14
C PHE A 297 12.62 12.71 -1.58
N PHE A 298 13.94 12.94 -1.73
CA PHE A 298 14.55 12.98 -3.07
C PHE A 298 14.34 11.69 -3.83
N ILE A 299 14.61 10.54 -3.18
CA ILE A 299 14.38 9.22 -3.77
C ILE A 299 12.90 9.06 -4.16
N GLN A 300 11.98 9.46 -3.28
CA GLN A 300 10.55 9.37 -3.55
C GLN A 300 10.16 10.17 -4.80
N MET A 301 10.52 11.44 -4.87
CA MET A 301 10.16 12.31 -5.98
C MET A 301 10.83 11.88 -7.28
N PHE A 302 12.11 11.58 -7.26
CA PHE A 302 12.86 11.20 -8.44
C PHE A 302 12.42 9.83 -8.99
N ALA A 303 12.33 8.82 -8.13
CA ALA A 303 11.96 7.47 -8.56
C ALA A 303 10.54 7.43 -9.14
N TYR A 304 9.59 8.06 -8.44
CA TYR A 304 8.21 8.15 -8.94
C TYR A 304 8.11 8.96 -10.22
N GLY A 305 8.69 10.18 -10.23
CA GLY A 305 8.63 11.09 -11.38
C GLY A 305 9.24 10.48 -12.63
N TRP A 306 10.36 9.78 -12.49
CA TRP A 306 11.01 9.06 -13.59
C TRP A 306 10.17 7.92 -14.12
N GLY A 307 9.65 7.05 -13.23
CA GLY A 307 8.76 5.95 -13.60
C GLY A 307 7.51 6.45 -14.32
N PHE A 308 6.90 7.51 -13.79
CA PHE A 308 5.71 8.15 -14.36
C PHE A 308 5.97 8.69 -15.77
N LEU A 309 7.03 9.49 -15.92
CA LEU A 309 7.35 10.13 -17.22
C LEU A 309 7.68 9.07 -18.27
N LYS A 310 8.53 8.10 -17.95
CA LYS A 310 8.91 7.00 -18.86
C LYS A 310 7.69 6.23 -19.35
N THR A 311 6.78 5.88 -18.43
CA THR A 311 5.55 5.15 -18.79
C THR A 311 4.62 6.04 -19.62
N LYS A 312 4.46 7.33 -19.27
CA LYS A 312 3.62 8.25 -20.02
C LYS A 312 4.09 8.42 -21.47
N ILE A 313 5.40 8.56 -21.70
CA ILE A 313 5.98 8.66 -23.05
C ILE A 313 5.69 7.37 -23.84
N ARG A 314 5.92 6.19 -23.24
CA ARG A 314 5.63 4.92 -23.92
C ARG A 314 4.16 4.77 -24.30
N LEU A 315 3.24 5.20 -23.43
CA LEU A 315 1.80 5.19 -23.69
C LEU A 315 1.37 6.14 -24.83
N LEU A 316 2.16 7.17 -25.16
CA LEU A 316 1.94 8.05 -26.30
C LEU A 316 2.50 7.46 -27.61
N GLN A 317 3.51 6.60 -27.52
CA GLN A 317 4.20 6.00 -28.66
C GLN A 317 3.55 4.73 -29.19
N SER A 318 2.64 4.10 -28.44
CA SER A 318 2.04 2.81 -28.81
C SER A 318 0.63 2.67 -28.27
N ASN A 319 -0.22 2.00 -29.07
CA ASN A 319 -1.59 1.61 -28.70
C ASN A 319 -1.72 0.10 -28.40
N LYS A 320 -0.60 -0.61 -28.24
CA LYS A 320 -0.63 -2.03 -27.84
C LYS A 320 -1.29 -2.21 -26.48
N PRO A 321 -1.80 -3.42 -26.17
CA PRO A 321 -2.30 -3.74 -24.84
C PRO A 321 -1.25 -3.46 -23.74
N PHE A 322 -1.70 -2.98 -22.59
CA PHE A 322 -0.79 -2.57 -21.50
C PHE A 322 0.12 -3.71 -21.04
N GLU A 323 -0.39 -4.95 -21.03
CA GLU A 323 0.37 -6.14 -20.63
C GLU A 323 1.54 -6.43 -21.58
N GLU A 324 1.36 -6.20 -22.86
CA GLU A 324 2.44 -6.32 -23.85
C GLU A 324 3.46 -5.19 -23.75
N MET A 325 2.99 -3.97 -23.46
CA MET A 325 3.86 -2.80 -23.31
C MET A 325 4.69 -2.84 -22.02
N PHE A 326 4.11 -3.39 -20.94
CA PHE A 326 4.68 -3.36 -19.60
C PHE A 326 4.62 -4.74 -18.92
N PRO A 327 5.18 -5.80 -19.52
CA PRO A 327 5.03 -7.17 -19.01
C PRO A 327 5.53 -7.34 -17.55
N ASN A 328 6.49 -6.52 -17.12
CA ASN A 328 7.03 -6.53 -15.76
C ASN A 328 6.07 -5.94 -14.70
N LEU A 329 4.96 -5.35 -15.12
CA LEU A 329 3.92 -4.81 -14.23
C LEU A 329 2.68 -5.70 -14.19
N TYR A 330 2.72 -6.87 -14.81
CA TYR A 330 1.60 -7.81 -14.82
C TYR A 330 2.06 -9.21 -14.48
N PHE A 331 1.38 -9.85 -13.57
CA PHE A 331 1.55 -11.29 -13.34
C PHE A 331 0.94 -12.10 -14.50
N LYS A 332 1.56 -13.20 -14.83
CA LYS A 332 1.02 -14.14 -15.82
C LYS A 332 -0.35 -14.63 -15.34
N LYS A 333 -1.23 -14.93 -16.28
CA LYS A 333 -2.50 -15.59 -15.96
C LYS A 333 -2.12 -16.97 -15.40
N GLY A 334 -2.34 -17.18 -14.10
CA GLY A 334 -2.22 -18.49 -13.49
C GLY A 334 -3.37 -19.37 -13.95
N ASP A 335 -3.15 -20.67 -14.02
CA ASP A 335 -4.24 -21.63 -14.11
C ASP A 335 -5.07 -21.49 -12.81
N GLU A 336 -6.29 -20.94 -12.93
CA GLU A 336 -7.25 -20.72 -11.83
C GLU A 336 -7.94 -22.04 -11.43
#